data_420ba7b6e31d9ed96dff5570792cfbbd
#
_entry.id   420ba7b6e31d9ed96dff5570792cfbbd
#
_cell.length_a   1.000
_cell.length_b   1.000
_cell.length_c   1.000
_cell.angle_alpha   90.00
_cell.angle_beta   90.00
_cell.angle_gamma   90.00
#
_symmetry.space_group_name_H-M   'P 1'
#
loop_
_entity.id
_entity.type
_entity.pdbx_description
1 polymer ?
#
loop_
_entity_poly.entity_id
_entity_poly.type
_entity_poly.pdbx_seq_one_letter_code
_entity_poly.pdbx_strand_id
1 'polypeptide(L)'
;MRNLLVLPALALAFSCQAQLNIPSNLTKAAAGLLPKSATTLTEAEVAEGLKEALVQGVKSGADGLGAAGGFLKSEVYRLALPPEVADLEAKIQSNPLLRAALKPQLDELKVKLNEGAERAAAKSFPIFKQAVVGMSVRDAMGILRGGSGSATRYLRTETETSLQQAFRPAVQSALDEVEIAKYWEPVAKAINQNKRLLGRSEDIQTDLVTYVNQKATDALFREIAREEDLIRQDPLKRTTDLLKKVFASVR
;
A
#
# COMPACT_ATOMS: atom_id res chain seq x y z
N MET A 1 -23.50 -30.15 -77.66
CA MET A 1 -23.92 -28.92 -78.33
C MET A 1 -23.49 -27.78 -77.44
N ARG A 2 -22.71 -27.02 -77.79
CA ARG A 2 -22.19 -25.95 -78.66
C ARG A 2 -21.06 -25.28 -77.86
N ASN A 3 -19.87 -25.44 -78.29
CA ASN A 3 -19.01 -24.53 -79.07
C ASN A 3 -18.85 -23.12 -78.50
N LEU A 4 -17.58 -22.85 -78.19
CA LEU A 4 -16.65 -21.89 -78.87
C LEU A 4 -16.65 -20.55 -78.10
N LEU A 5 -15.59 -19.90 -77.88
CA LEU A 5 -14.43 -19.45 -78.61
C LEU A 5 -13.31 -18.95 -77.72
N VAL A 6 -12.10 -19.31 -78.06
CA VAL A 6 -10.85 -18.76 -77.56
C VAL A 6 -10.49 -17.51 -78.33
N LEU A 7 -10.08 -16.45 -77.69
CA LEU A 7 -9.29 -15.36 -78.26
C LEU A 7 -8.19 -14.88 -77.30
N PRO A 8 -6.95 -14.77 -77.76
CA PRO A 8 -5.86 -14.31 -76.99
C PRO A 8 -5.74 -12.78 -77.02
N ALA A 9 -5.72 -12.13 -75.89
CA ALA A 9 -5.37 -10.71 -75.79
C ALA A 9 -3.88 -10.55 -75.41
N LEU A 10 -3.22 -9.93 -76.37
CA LEU A 10 -1.80 -9.55 -76.38
C LEU A 10 -1.49 -8.53 -75.24
N ALA A 11 -0.73 -8.90 -74.29
CA ALA A 11 -0.27 -7.98 -73.26
C ALA A 11 0.98 -7.23 -73.71
N LEU A 12 0.82 -5.95 -74.02
CA LEU A 12 1.93 -5.00 -74.16
C LEU A 12 2.43 -4.57 -72.77
N ALA A 13 3.57 -5.08 -72.42
CA ALA A 13 4.30 -4.62 -71.25
C ALA A 13 4.94 -3.26 -71.53
N PHE A 14 4.38 -2.20 -70.94
CA PHE A 14 5.04 -0.91 -70.89
C PHE A 14 5.85 -0.87 -69.58
N SER A 15 7.16 -1.14 -69.63
CA SER A 15 8.09 -0.94 -68.56
C SER A 15 8.43 0.55 -68.50
N CYS A 16 7.73 1.29 -67.66
CA CYS A 16 8.11 2.65 -67.31
C CYS A 16 8.97 2.58 -66.02
N GLN A 17 10.27 2.46 -66.19
CA GLN A 17 11.27 2.65 -65.10
C GLN A 17 11.44 4.14 -64.91
N ALA A 18 10.62 4.74 -64.06
CA ALA A 18 10.90 6.05 -63.50
C ALA A 18 11.95 5.90 -62.40
N GLN A 19 13.20 6.16 -62.74
CA GLN A 19 14.26 6.34 -61.74
C GLN A 19 14.04 7.67 -61.00
N LEU A 20 13.39 7.57 -59.86
CA LEU A 20 13.30 8.67 -58.91
C LEU A 20 14.68 8.89 -58.30
N ASN A 21 15.38 9.89 -58.79
CA ASN A 21 16.64 10.33 -58.25
C ASN A 21 16.36 11.15 -56.99
N ILE A 22 16.31 10.48 -55.85
CA ILE A 22 16.11 11.13 -54.52
C ILE A 22 17.44 11.76 -54.12
N PRO A 23 17.52 13.09 -53.95
CA PRO A 23 18.76 13.76 -53.49
C PRO A 23 19.18 13.21 -52.13
N SER A 24 20.45 12.89 -51.98
CA SER A 24 21.06 12.33 -50.79
C SER A 24 20.89 13.18 -49.52
N ASN A 25 20.41 14.40 -49.65
CA ASN A 25 20.16 15.32 -48.53
C ASN A 25 18.80 15.04 -47.87
N LEU A 26 17.82 14.43 -48.57
CA LEU A 26 16.52 14.05 -48.00
C LEU A 26 16.58 12.76 -47.18
N THR A 27 17.52 11.87 -47.49
CA THR A 27 17.73 10.63 -46.70
C THR A 27 18.39 10.91 -45.36
N LYS A 28 19.18 11.97 -45.24
CA LYS A 28 19.73 12.40 -43.91
C LYS A 28 18.71 13.11 -43.06
N ALA A 29 17.77 13.85 -43.64
CA ALA A 29 16.68 14.49 -42.89
C ALA A 29 15.61 13.49 -42.42
N ALA A 30 15.34 12.43 -43.21
CA ALA A 30 14.41 11.38 -42.81
C ALA A 30 14.95 10.43 -41.74
N ALA A 31 16.29 10.27 -41.61
CA ALA A 31 16.93 9.50 -40.56
C ALA A 31 16.78 10.13 -39.18
N GLY A 32 16.53 11.45 -39.12
CA GLY A 32 16.27 12.18 -37.87
C GLY A 32 14.80 12.15 -37.41
N LEU A 33 13.89 11.65 -38.25
CA LEU A 33 12.43 11.58 -37.99
C LEU A 33 11.93 10.15 -37.72
N LEU A 34 12.82 9.16 -37.68
CA LEU A 34 12.46 7.85 -37.16
C LEU A 34 12.15 8.02 -35.67
N PRO A 35 10.97 7.61 -35.18
CA PRO A 35 10.72 7.61 -33.76
C PRO A 35 11.83 6.80 -33.12
N LYS A 36 12.57 7.43 -32.18
CA LYS A 36 13.59 6.79 -31.35
C LYS A 36 12.99 5.48 -30.89
N SER A 37 13.53 4.35 -31.35
CA SER A 37 13.02 3.00 -31.06
C SER A 37 12.57 2.98 -29.62
N ALA A 38 11.32 2.62 -29.37
CA ALA A 38 10.84 2.44 -28.00
C ALA A 38 11.79 1.40 -27.38
N THR A 39 12.71 1.87 -26.56
CA THR A 39 13.69 1.03 -25.87
C THR A 39 12.83 0.10 -25.01
N THR A 40 12.72 -1.16 -25.42
CA THR A 40 12.07 -2.20 -24.62
C THR A 40 12.79 -2.25 -23.30
N LEU A 41 12.06 -1.96 -22.22
CA LEU A 41 12.60 -2.03 -20.86
C LEU A 41 13.08 -3.45 -20.57
N THR A 42 14.25 -3.57 -20.00
CA THR A 42 14.73 -4.84 -19.46
C THR A 42 13.95 -5.22 -18.20
N GLU A 43 13.87 -6.50 -17.87
CA GLU A 43 13.23 -6.95 -16.63
C GLU A 43 13.83 -6.30 -15.37
N ALA A 44 15.12 -6.00 -15.39
CA ALA A 44 15.80 -5.28 -14.31
C ALA A 44 15.30 -3.83 -14.18
N GLU A 45 15.18 -3.11 -15.28
CA GLU A 45 14.64 -1.73 -15.27
C GLU A 45 13.17 -1.71 -14.81
N VAL A 46 12.40 -2.71 -15.23
CA VAL A 46 11.00 -2.88 -14.77
C VAL A 46 10.95 -3.13 -13.26
N ALA A 47 11.82 -4.01 -12.75
CA ALA A 47 11.91 -4.32 -11.34
C ALA A 47 12.29 -3.09 -10.51
N GLU A 48 13.27 -2.32 -10.95
CA GLU A 48 13.68 -1.08 -10.25
C GLU A 48 12.56 -0.03 -10.26
N GLY A 49 11.87 0.15 -11.39
CA GLY A 49 10.71 1.04 -11.45
C GLY A 49 9.57 0.62 -10.50
N LEU A 50 9.30 -0.68 -10.39
CA LEU A 50 8.31 -1.18 -9.45
C LEU A 50 8.73 -0.97 -7.99
N LYS A 51 10.00 -1.24 -7.65
CA LYS A 51 10.54 -0.98 -6.31
C LYS A 51 10.41 0.50 -5.94
N GLU A 52 10.75 1.41 -6.87
CA GLU A 52 10.60 2.85 -6.67
C GLU A 52 9.12 3.22 -6.37
N ALA A 53 8.17 2.68 -7.13
CA ALA A 53 6.74 2.86 -6.89
C ALA A 53 6.31 2.38 -5.51
N LEU A 54 6.77 1.19 -5.11
CA LEU A 54 6.45 0.62 -3.82
C LEU A 54 7.05 1.43 -2.66
N VAL A 55 8.29 1.91 -2.81
CA VAL A 55 8.92 2.79 -1.81
C VAL A 55 8.13 4.08 -1.65
N GLN A 56 7.66 4.68 -2.75
CA GLN A 56 6.82 5.89 -2.70
C GLN A 56 5.46 5.61 -2.07
N GLY A 57 4.79 4.51 -2.45
CA GLY A 57 3.51 4.12 -1.87
C GLY A 57 3.60 3.86 -0.37
N VAL A 58 4.63 3.13 0.05
CA VAL A 58 4.92 2.88 1.48
C VAL A 58 5.21 4.19 2.22
N LYS A 59 5.99 5.09 1.61
CA LYS A 59 6.27 6.39 2.22
C LYS A 59 5.00 7.22 2.38
N SER A 60 4.19 7.31 1.33
CA SER A 60 2.91 8.03 1.36
C SER A 60 2.00 7.49 2.45
N GLY A 61 1.87 6.15 2.55
CA GLY A 61 1.07 5.49 3.56
C GLY A 61 1.58 5.74 4.99
N ALA A 62 2.89 5.61 5.21
CA ALA A 62 3.51 5.86 6.50
C ALA A 62 3.37 7.32 6.94
N ASP A 63 3.59 8.28 6.02
CA ASP A 63 3.44 9.71 6.28
C ASP A 63 1.96 10.07 6.58
N GLY A 64 1.01 9.53 5.81
CA GLY A 64 -0.41 9.77 6.00
C GLY A 64 -0.94 9.25 7.33
N LEU A 65 -0.61 8.01 7.68
CA LEU A 65 -1.00 7.40 8.96
C LEU A 65 -0.21 7.98 10.13
N GLY A 66 1.03 8.39 9.92
CA GLY A 66 1.90 9.00 10.94
C GLY A 66 1.61 10.47 11.21
N ALA A 67 0.80 11.14 10.39
CA ALA A 67 0.39 12.50 10.62
C ALA A 67 -0.59 12.61 11.80
N ALA A 68 -0.65 13.78 12.44
CA ALA A 68 -1.58 14.05 13.53
C ALA A 68 -3.05 13.87 13.07
N GLY A 69 -3.73 12.92 13.64
CA GLY A 69 -5.08 12.52 13.26
C GLY A 69 -5.14 11.45 12.16
N GLY A 70 -4.02 10.91 11.70
CA GLY A 70 -3.98 9.85 10.70
C GLY A 70 -4.74 8.59 11.11
N PHE A 71 -4.72 8.27 12.40
CA PHE A 71 -5.59 7.25 12.99
C PHE A 71 -6.82 7.87 13.65
N LEU A 72 -6.63 8.80 14.56
CA LEU A 72 -7.71 9.32 15.43
C LEU A 72 -8.89 9.92 14.63
N LYS A 73 -8.62 10.64 13.56
CA LYS A 73 -9.63 11.28 12.72
C LYS A 73 -10.10 10.43 11.54
N SER A 74 -9.45 9.27 11.33
CA SER A 74 -9.80 8.37 10.24
C SER A 74 -11.02 7.52 10.60
N GLU A 75 -12.00 7.44 9.71
CA GLU A 75 -13.12 6.51 9.84
C GLU A 75 -12.69 5.05 9.59
N VAL A 76 -11.62 4.85 8.82
CA VAL A 76 -11.14 3.53 8.40
C VAL A 76 -10.08 2.97 9.35
N TYR A 77 -9.19 3.82 9.87
CA TYR A 77 -8.00 3.39 10.61
C TYR A 77 -8.06 3.66 12.12
N ARG A 78 -9.06 4.41 12.60
CA ARG A 78 -9.21 4.71 14.02
C ARG A 78 -9.23 3.42 14.84
N LEU A 79 -8.32 3.33 15.81
CA LEU A 79 -8.29 2.23 16.76
C LEU A 79 -9.45 2.38 17.75
N ALA A 80 -10.21 1.31 17.89
CA ALA A 80 -11.14 1.13 18.99
C ALA A 80 -10.38 0.72 20.26
N LEU A 81 -11.10 0.50 21.34
CA LEU A 81 -10.55 -0.16 22.53
C LEU A 81 -10.21 -1.62 22.20
N PRO A 82 -9.24 -2.22 22.91
CA PRO A 82 -9.01 -3.66 22.82
C PRO A 82 -10.30 -4.44 23.06
N PRO A 83 -10.49 -5.61 22.38
CA PRO A 83 -11.74 -6.36 22.42
C PRO A 83 -12.27 -6.62 23.83
N GLU A 84 -11.35 -6.96 24.76
CA GLU A 84 -11.70 -7.26 26.16
C GLU A 84 -12.31 -6.08 26.91
N VAL A 85 -11.98 -4.85 26.48
CA VAL A 85 -12.53 -3.61 27.03
C VAL A 85 -13.77 -3.19 26.24
N ALA A 86 -13.75 -3.32 24.93
CA ALA A 86 -14.85 -2.97 24.03
C ALA A 86 -16.11 -3.77 24.37
N ASP A 87 -15.99 -5.06 24.69
CA ASP A 87 -17.09 -5.93 25.08
C ASP A 87 -17.77 -5.49 26.39
N LEU A 88 -17.04 -4.74 27.22
CA LEU A 88 -17.54 -4.19 28.48
C LEU A 88 -18.16 -2.80 28.31
N GLU A 89 -17.88 -2.12 27.19
CA GLU A 89 -18.30 -0.72 27.00
C GLU A 89 -19.81 -0.54 27.12
N ALA A 90 -20.61 -1.46 26.55
CA ALA A 90 -22.08 -1.42 26.66
C ALA A 90 -22.55 -1.55 28.11
N LYS A 91 -21.91 -2.43 28.90
CA LYS A 91 -22.23 -2.63 30.33
C LYS A 91 -21.82 -1.41 31.17
N ILE A 92 -20.66 -0.81 30.86
CA ILE A 92 -20.21 0.43 31.49
C ILE A 92 -21.19 1.57 31.19
N GLN A 93 -21.63 1.70 29.94
CA GLN A 93 -22.57 2.74 29.51
C GLN A 93 -23.95 2.60 30.16
N SER A 94 -24.41 1.37 30.37
CA SER A 94 -25.74 1.10 31.02
C SER A 94 -25.78 1.33 32.51
N ASN A 95 -24.62 1.33 33.20
CA ASN A 95 -24.52 1.57 34.64
C ASN A 95 -24.06 3.02 34.91
N PRO A 96 -24.90 3.89 35.53
CA PRO A 96 -24.61 5.30 35.74
C PRO A 96 -23.33 5.56 36.54
N LEU A 97 -23.00 4.73 37.54
CA LEU A 97 -21.81 4.88 38.37
C LEU A 97 -20.55 4.52 37.59
N LEU A 98 -20.57 3.38 36.90
CA LEU A 98 -19.45 2.95 36.06
C LEU A 98 -19.22 3.91 34.89
N ARG A 99 -20.31 4.39 34.27
CA ARG A 99 -20.22 5.40 33.20
C ARG A 99 -19.57 6.68 33.68
N ALA A 100 -20.01 7.22 34.83
CA ALA A 100 -19.42 8.45 35.39
C ALA A 100 -17.93 8.28 35.71
N ALA A 101 -17.55 7.11 36.23
CA ALA A 101 -16.17 6.84 36.63
C ALA A 101 -15.24 6.49 35.45
N LEU A 102 -15.70 5.74 34.45
CA LEU A 102 -14.85 5.12 33.44
C LEU A 102 -14.93 5.77 32.06
N LYS A 103 -16.07 6.38 31.70
CA LYS A 103 -16.22 6.94 30.33
C LYS A 103 -15.15 7.99 29.98
N PRO A 104 -14.83 8.98 30.84
CA PRO A 104 -13.80 9.95 30.52
C PRO A 104 -12.42 9.30 30.32
N GLN A 105 -12.10 8.30 31.17
CA GLN A 105 -10.82 7.57 31.09
C GLN A 105 -10.73 6.69 29.85
N LEU A 106 -11.84 6.04 29.45
CA LEU A 106 -11.91 5.26 28.21
C LEU A 106 -11.79 6.14 26.97
N ASP A 107 -12.42 7.32 26.98
CA ASP A 107 -12.32 8.25 25.87
C ASP A 107 -10.88 8.78 25.70
N GLU A 108 -10.20 9.12 26.81
CA GLU A 108 -8.80 9.53 26.80
C GLU A 108 -7.87 8.39 26.37
N LEU A 109 -8.10 7.16 26.85
CA LEU A 109 -7.36 5.98 26.42
C LEU A 109 -7.47 5.76 24.92
N LYS A 110 -8.67 5.91 24.31
CA LYS A 110 -8.85 5.85 22.86
C LYS A 110 -8.00 6.88 22.13
N VAL A 111 -7.95 8.11 22.63
CA VAL A 111 -7.09 9.16 22.05
C VAL A 111 -5.63 8.73 22.11
N LYS A 112 -5.14 8.30 23.28
CA LYS A 112 -3.73 7.93 23.48
C LYS A 112 -3.32 6.69 22.68
N LEU A 113 -4.18 5.70 22.52
CA LEU A 113 -3.94 4.55 21.65
C LEU A 113 -3.74 4.97 20.18
N ASN A 114 -4.56 5.88 19.69
CA ASN A 114 -4.47 6.39 18.33
C ASN A 114 -3.23 7.28 18.13
N GLU A 115 -2.90 8.15 19.07
CA GLU A 115 -1.64 8.94 19.05
C GLU A 115 -0.41 8.03 19.06
N GLY A 116 -0.42 6.95 19.86
CA GLY A 116 0.63 5.95 19.88
C GLY A 116 0.78 5.24 18.51
N ALA A 117 -0.34 4.88 17.88
CA ALA A 117 -0.35 4.27 16.55
C ALA A 117 0.19 5.25 15.46
N GLU A 118 -0.18 6.53 15.53
CA GLU A 118 0.35 7.58 14.64
C GLU A 118 1.87 7.71 14.76
N ARG A 119 2.39 7.82 15.98
CA ARG A 119 3.84 7.91 16.24
C ARG A 119 4.57 6.65 15.78
N ALA A 120 3.97 5.48 15.98
CA ALA A 120 4.54 4.22 15.52
C ALA A 120 4.55 4.18 13.98
N ALA A 121 3.45 4.52 13.30
CA ALA A 121 3.37 4.54 11.84
C ALA A 121 4.42 5.47 11.21
N ALA A 122 4.69 6.64 11.80
CA ALA A 122 5.75 7.54 11.35
C ALA A 122 7.14 6.89 11.36
N LYS A 123 7.38 5.91 12.26
CA LYS A 123 8.66 5.18 12.38
C LYS A 123 8.73 3.93 11.47
N SER A 124 7.67 3.58 10.73
CA SER A 124 7.58 2.32 9.97
C SER A 124 8.30 2.34 8.63
N PHE A 125 8.46 3.50 8.00
CA PHE A 125 8.98 3.62 6.65
C PHE A 125 10.34 2.93 6.42
N PRO A 126 11.38 3.08 7.29
CA PRO A 126 12.67 2.42 7.06
C PRO A 126 12.56 0.90 7.00
N ILE A 127 11.67 0.30 7.81
CA ILE A 127 11.47 -1.16 7.89
C ILE A 127 10.89 -1.67 6.58
N PHE A 128 9.81 -1.05 6.09
CA PHE A 128 9.19 -1.39 4.81
C PHE A 128 10.14 -1.15 3.62
N LYS A 129 10.86 -0.02 3.63
CA LYS A 129 11.82 0.30 2.58
C LYS A 129 12.87 -0.80 2.43
N GLN A 130 13.39 -1.31 3.54
CA GLN A 130 14.38 -2.39 3.51
C GLN A 130 13.81 -3.66 2.86
N ALA A 131 12.57 -4.02 3.16
CA ALA A 131 11.89 -5.17 2.55
C ALA A 131 11.71 -4.99 1.04
N VAL A 132 11.29 -3.81 0.59
CA VAL A 132 11.12 -3.51 -0.85
C VAL A 132 12.47 -3.55 -1.58
N VAL A 133 13.52 -2.96 -1.02
CA VAL A 133 14.86 -2.97 -1.63
C VAL A 133 15.40 -4.39 -1.78
N GLY A 134 15.14 -5.27 -0.81
CA GLY A 134 15.54 -6.68 -0.83
C GLY A 134 14.79 -7.56 -1.85
N MET A 135 13.74 -7.06 -2.50
CA MET A 135 12.95 -7.79 -3.48
C MET A 135 13.78 -8.19 -4.70
N SER A 136 13.65 -9.44 -5.18
CA SER A 136 14.30 -9.91 -6.40
C SER A 136 13.60 -9.39 -7.67
N VAL A 137 14.30 -9.44 -8.82
CA VAL A 137 13.69 -9.13 -10.12
C VAL A 137 12.51 -10.06 -10.42
N ARG A 138 12.63 -11.34 -10.08
CA ARG A 138 11.57 -12.33 -10.28
C ARG A 138 10.29 -11.98 -9.53
N ASP A 139 10.43 -11.57 -8.27
CA ASP A 139 9.30 -11.17 -7.44
C ASP A 139 8.62 -9.92 -7.98
N ALA A 140 9.44 -8.93 -8.39
CA ALA A 140 8.95 -7.71 -9.01
C ALA A 140 8.12 -7.99 -10.28
N MET A 141 8.60 -8.89 -11.15
CA MET A 141 7.86 -9.29 -12.34
C MET A 141 6.58 -10.06 -12.00
N GLY A 142 6.60 -10.90 -10.96
CA GLY A 142 5.41 -11.57 -10.43
C GLY A 142 4.36 -10.59 -9.93
N ILE A 143 4.77 -9.57 -9.19
CA ILE A 143 3.91 -8.49 -8.68
C ILE A 143 3.30 -7.70 -9.84
N LEU A 144 4.11 -7.32 -10.81
CA LEU A 144 3.65 -6.51 -11.95
C LEU A 144 2.53 -7.22 -12.73
N ARG A 145 2.69 -8.52 -12.98
CA ARG A 145 1.73 -9.38 -13.69
C ARG A 145 0.55 -9.81 -12.83
N GLY A 146 0.69 -9.77 -11.52
CA GLY A 146 -0.28 -10.30 -10.56
C GLY A 146 -1.54 -9.44 -10.33
N GLY A 147 -1.62 -8.24 -10.90
CA GLY A 147 -2.77 -7.35 -10.79
C GLY A 147 -2.87 -6.66 -9.42
N SER A 148 -4.05 -6.09 -9.12
CA SER A 148 -4.33 -5.36 -7.87
C SER A 148 -4.04 -6.20 -6.63
N GLY A 149 -3.42 -5.58 -5.62
CA GLY A 149 -3.09 -6.18 -4.34
C GLY A 149 -1.92 -7.18 -4.39
N SER A 150 -1.28 -7.41 -5.53
CA SER A 150 -0.17 -8.39 -5.65
C SER A 150 1.08 -7.94 -4.90
N ALA A 151 1.41 -6.65 -4.93
CA ALA A 151 2.52 -6.09 -4.17
C ALA A 151 2.25 -6.15 -2.67
N THR A 152 1.06 -5.79 -2.25
CA THR A 152 0.64 -5.83 -0.85
C THR A 152 0.66 -7.26 -0.31
N ARG A 153 0.15 -8.23 -1.07
CA ARG A 153 0.20 -9.66 -0.68
C ARG A 153 1.64 -10.15 -0.55
N TYR A 154 2.49 -9.83 -1.52
CA TYR A 154 3.91 -10.17 -1.46
C TYR A 154 4.56 -9.59 -0.20
N LEU A 155 4.44 -8.29 0.02
CA LEU A 155 5.01 -7.63 1.19
C LEU A 155 4.47 -8.24 2.50
N ARG A 156 3.18 -8.52 2.58
CA ARG A 156 2.58 -9.14 3.76
C ARG A 156 3.17 -10.55 4.00
N THR A 157 3.18 -11.41 2.98
CA THR A 157 3.67 -12.79 3.10
C THR A 157 5.14 -12.85 3.50
N GLU A 158 5.98 -12.03 2.85
CA GLU A 158 7.44 -12.09 3.04
C GLU A 158 7.90 -11.32 4.29
N THR A 159 7.12 -10.35 4.76
CA THR A 159 7.64 -9.40 5.76
C THR A 159 6.80 -9.28 7.03
N GLU A 160 5.56 -9.75 7.08
CA GLU A 160 4.65 -9.44 8.20
C GLU A 160 5.21 -9.85 9.56
N THR A 161 5.73 -11.07 9.68
CA THR A 161 6.31 -11.55 10.95
C THR A 161 7.55 -10.76 11.34
N SER A 162 8.48 -10.60 10.42
CA SER A 162 9.71 -9.83 10.64
C SER A 162 9.42 -8.36 10.91
N LEU A 163 8.41 -7.81 10.20
CA LEU A 163 7.96 -6.44 10.36
C LEU A 163 7.36 -6.23 11.76
N GLN A 164 6.47 -7.11 12.21
CA GLN A 164 5.89 -7.01 13.55
C GLN A 164 6.93 -7.08 14.65
N GLN A 165 7.94 -7.95 14.49
CA GLN A 165 9.06 -8.04 15.44
C GLN A 165 9.90 -6.77 15.45
N ALA A 166 10.27 -6.27 14.28
CA ALA A 166 11.08 -5.05 14.15
C ALA A 166 10.27 -3.77 14.53
N PHE A 167 8.96 -3.81 14.34
CA PHE A 167 8.07 -2.69 14.63
C PHE A 167 7.68 -2.60 16.10
N ARG A 168 7.63 -3.73 16.84
CA ARG A 168 7.27 -3.78 18.26
C ARG A 168 8.03 -2.77 19.14
N PRO A 169 9.37 -2.61 19.03
CA PRO A 169 10.08 -1.58 19.82
C PRO A 169 9.65 -0.16 19.45
N ALA A 170 9.33 0.12 18.20
CA ALA A 170 8.84 1.43 17.78
C ALA A 170 7.44 1.71 18.35
N VAL A 171 6.57 0.71 18.39
CA VAL A 171 5.25 0.79 19.04
C VAL A 171 5.39 1.00 20.53
N GLN A 172 6.26 0.23 21.21
CA GLN A 172 6.53 0.40 22.64
C GLN A 172 6.98 1.84 22.90
N SER A 173 8.01 2.31 22.21
CA SER A 173 8.51 3.69 22.37
C SER A 173 7.41 4.74 22.10
N ALA A 174 6.55 4.51 21.12
CA ALA A 174 5.45 5.44 20.80
C ALA A 174 4.39 5.48 21.92
N LEU A 175 4.07 4.33 22.51
CA LEU A 175 3.12 4.23 23.61
C LEU A 175 3.70 4.84 24.90
N ASP A 176 5.00 4.67 25.14
CA ASP A 176 5.69 5.30 26.27
C ASP A 176 5.71 6.84 26.13
N GLU A 177 5.95 7.34 24.89
CA GLU A 177 5.91 8.78 24.58
C GLU A 177 4.54 9.44 24.85
N VAL A 178 3.44 8.69 24.72
CA VAL A 178 2.09 9.16 25.05
C VAL A 178 1.65 8.78 26.45
N GLU A 179 2.57 8.24 27.27
CA GLU A 179 2.33 7.83 28.66
C GLU A 179 1.15 6.86 28.82
N ILE A 180 1.01 5.87 27.92
CA ILE A 180 -0.18 5.00 27.81
C ILE A 180 -0.53 4.31 29.14
N ALA A 181 0.46 3.92 29.94
CA ALA A 181 0.26 3.25 31.23
C ALA A 181 -0.57 4.12 32.18
N LYS A 182 -0.34 5.43 32.19
CA LYS A 182 -1.07 6.40 33.01
C LYS A 182 -2.58 6.42 32.75
N TYR A 183 -2.97 6.10 31.53
CA TYR A 183 -4.38 6.04 31.12
C TYR A 183 -4.96 4.63 31.22
N TRP A 184 -4.13 3.60 30.96
CA TRP A 184 -4.55 2.21 30.98
C TRP A 184 -4.71 1.64 32.40
N GLU A 185 -3.75 1.86 33.30
CA GLU A 185 -3.75 1.28 34.65
C GLU A 185 -5.01 1.62 35.46
N PRO A 186 -5.49 2.88 35.52
CA PRO A 186 -6.72 3.20 36.23
C PRO A 186 -7.94 2.48 35.64
N VAL A 187 -8.00 2.35 34.30
CA VAL A 187 -9.11 1.65 33.61
C VAL A 187 -9.07 0.17 33.95
N ALA A 188 -7.93 -0.49 33.81
CA ALA A 188 -7.76 -1.91 34.13
C ALA A 188 -8.09 -2.20 35.59
N LYS A 189 -7.60 -1.38 36.53
CA LYS A 189 -7.90 -1.49 37.96
C LYS A 189 -9.39 -1.36 38.22
N ALA A 190 -10.06 -0.36 37.66
CA ALA A 190 -11.48 -0.15 37.90
C ALA A 190 -12.33 -1.29 37.29
N ILE A 191 -11.97 -1.81 36.11
CA ILE A 191 -12.61 -2.99 35.51
C ILE A 191 -12.43 -4.20 36.43
N ASN A 192 -11.23 -4.47 36.89
CA ASN A 192 -10.92 -5.63 37.74
C ASN A 192 -11.64 -5.55 39.10
N GLN A 193 -11.74 -4.37 39.69
CA GLN A 193 -12.51 -4.16 40.92
C GLN A 193 -14.01 -4.40 40.76
N ASN A 194 -14.55 -4.14 39.57
CA ASN A 194 -15.96 -4.28 39.25
C ASN A 194 -16.25 -5.52 38.35
N LYS A 195 -15.29 -6.45 38.23
CA LYS A 195 -15.40 -7.56 37.27
C LYS A 195 -16.67 -8.38 37.40
N ARG A 196 -17.13 -8.68 38.62
CA ARG A 196 -18.37 -9.42 38.83
C ARG A 196 -19.60 -8.67 38.30
N LEU A 197 -19.68 -7.36 38.53
CA LEU A 197 -20.75 -6.50 38.02
C LEU A 197 -20.71 -6.44 36.48
N LEU A 198 -19.53 -6.53 35.89
CA LEU A 198 -19.31 -6.58 34.47
C LEU A 198 -19.46 -8.01 33.88
N GLY A 199 -19.76 -9.00 34.72
CA GLY A 199 -19.97 -10.40 34.31
C GLY A 199 -18.69 -11.11 33.93
N ARG A 200 -17.57 -10.76 34.58
CA ARG A 200 -16.25 -11.40 34.40
C ARG A 200 -15.86 -12.19 35.64
N SER A 201 -15.20 -13.32 35.44
CA SER A 201 -14.56 -14.12 36.50
C SER A 201 -13.11 -13.73 36.70
N GLU A 202 -12.41 -13.33 35.64
CA GLU A 202 -10.98 -13.09 35.61
C GLU A 202 -10.64 -11.60 35.42
N ASP A 203 -9.44 -11.24 35.82
CA ASP A 203 -8.89 -9.91 35.62
C ASP A 203 -8.56 -9.68 34.15
N ILE A 204 -8.65 -8.43 33.73
CA ILE A 204 -8.26 -8.03 32.37
C ILE A 204 -6.72 -7.95 32.31
N GLN A 205 -6.16 -8.56 31.26
CA GLN A 205 -4.70 -8.60 31.03
C GLN A 205 -4.44 -8.31 29.53
N THR A 206 -4.69 -7.08 29.11
CA THR A 206 -4.50 -6.69 27.72
C THR A 206 -3.07 -6.18 27.47
N ASP A 207 -2.35 -6.82 26.56
CA ASP A 207 -1.08 -6.31 26.02
C ASP A 207 -1.37 -5.24 24.96
N LEU A 208 -1.37 -3.97 25.39
CA LEU A 208 -1.62 -2.83 24.50
C LEU A 208 -0.56 -2.69 23.41
N VAL A 209 0.68 -3.09 23.66
CA VAL A 209 1.76 -3.05 22.66
C VAL A 209 1.45 -4.02 21.53
N THR A 210 1.09 -5.26 21.86
CA THR A 210 0.69 -6.26 20.85
C THR A 210 -0.57 -5.80 20.11
N TYR A 211 -1.57 -5.28 20.80
CA TYR A 211 -2.79 -4.78 20.17
C TYR A 211 -2.50 -3.66 19.16
N VAL A 212 -1.78 -2.62 19.57
CA VAL A 212 -1.44 -1.48 18.70
C VAL A 212 -0.52 -1.92 17.56
N ASN A 213 0.45 -2.80 17.83
CA ASN A 213 1.35 -3.33 16.81
C ASN A 213 0.59 -4.04 15.68
N GLN A 214 -0.34 -4.93 16.02
CA GLN A 214 -1.18 -5.62 15.03
C GLN A 214 -2.04 -4.64 14.26
N LYS A 215 -2.74 -3.74 14.93
CA LYS A 215 -3.65 -2.77 14.30
C LYS A 215 -2.92 -1.77 13.41
N ALA A 216 -1.78 -1.23 13.87
CA ALA A 216 -0.96 -0.31 13.10
C ALA A 216 -0.35 -1.01 11.87
N THR A 217 0.12 -2.24 12.01
CA THR A 217 0.63 -3.05 10.90
C THR A 217 -0.47 -3.31 9.86
N ASP A 218 -1.68 -3.71 10.29
CA ASP A 218 -2.82 -3.91 9.39
C ASP A 218 -3.23 -2.62 8.66
N ALA A 219 -3.24 -1.49 9.37
CA ALA A 219 -3.55 -0.20 8.77
C ALA A 219 -2.52 0.19 7.70
N LEU A 220 -1.22 -0.02 7.98
CA LEU A 220 -0.15 0.22 7.02
C LEU A 220 -0.29 -0.64 5.77
N PHE A 221 -0.58 -1.94 5.90
CA PHE A 221 -0.82 -2.80 4.74
C PHE A 221 -2.07 -2.41 3.94
N ARG A 222 -3.14 -1.96 4.61
CA ARG A 222 -4.32 -1.43 3.91
C ARG A 222 -4.01 -0.16 3.13
N GLU A 223 -3.21 0.73 3.72
CA GLU A 223 -2.82 1.96 3.05
C GLU A 223 -1.87 1.69 1.88
N ILE A 224 -0.94 0.74 2.01
CA ILE A 224 -0.09 0.28 0.91
C ILE A 224 -0.95 -0.31 -0.23
N ALA A 225 -1.99 -1.09 0.10
CA ALA A 225 -2.91 -1.62 -0.91
C ALA A 225 -3.66 -0.50 -1.65
N ARG A 226 -4.11 0.52 -0.93
CA ARG A 226 -4.76 1.70 -1.53
C ARG A 226 -3.81 2.45 -2.47
N GLU A 227 -2.57 2.69 -2.03
CA GLU A 227 -1.57 3.35 -2.86
C GLU A 227 -1.18 2.49 -4.08
N GLU A 228 -1.06 1.17 -3.92
CA GLU A 228 -0.84 0.24 -5.04
C GLU A 228 -1.94 0.39 -6.10
N ASP A 229 -3.20 0.38 -5.67
CA ASP A 229 -4.33 0.52 -6.58
C ASP A 229 -4.35 1.89 -7.28
N LEU A 230 -4.03 2.97 -6.58
CA LEU A 230 -3.93 4.30 -7.17
C LEU A 230 -2.84 4.36 -8.24
N ILE A 231 -1.65 3.79 -8.00
CA ILE A 231 -0.55 3.77 -8.96
C ILE A 231 -0.95 2.93 -10.21
N ARG A 232 -1.67 1.82 -10.00
CA ARG A 232 -2.13 0.96 -11.10
C ARG A 232 -3.20 1.62 -11.96
N GLN A 233 -4.14 2.30 -11.35
CA GLN A 233 -5.33 2.86 -12.02
C GLN A 233 -5.09 4.27 -12.57
N ASP A 234 -4.37 5.12 -11.84
CA ASP A 234 -4.17 6.52 -12.19
C ASP A 234 -2.77 6.80 -12.76
N PRO A 235 -2.65 7.09 -14.09
CA PRO A 235 -1.38 7.46 -14.69
C PRO A 235 -0.71 8.68 -14.07
N LEU A 236 -1.48 9.60 -13.46
CA LEU A 236 -0.96 10.80 -12.81
C LEU A 236 -0.22 10.49 -11.49
N LYS A 237 -0.52 9.35 -10.89
CA LYS A 237 0.18 8.85 -9.70
C LYS A 237 1.53 8.19 -10.01
N ARG A 238 1.82 7.94 -11.29
CA ARG A 238 3.08 7.40 -11.77
C ARG A 238 4.08 8.54 -11.90
N THR A 239 4.73 8.91 -10.81
CA THR A 239 5.51 10.14 -10.67
C THR A 239 6.81 10.16 -11.48
N THR A 240 7.36 8.99 -11.84
CA THR A 240 8.60 8.90 -12.63
C THR A 240 8.32 8.43 -14.06
N ASP A 241 9.19 8.82 -14.99
CA ASP A 241 9.10 8.38 -16.39
C ASP A 241 9.32 6.87 -16.53
N LEU A 242 10.10 6.27 -15.62
CA LEU A 242 10.29 4.82 -15.56
C LEU A 242 8.97 4.12 -15.19
N LEU A 243 8.26 4.59 -14.17
CA LEU A 243 6.93 4.07 -13.80
C LEU A 243 5.92 4.18 -14.93
N LYS A 244 5.87 5.31 -15.62
CA LYS A 244 4.98 5.48 -16.78
C LYS A 244 5.26 4.43 -17.86
N LYS A 245 6.54 4.17 -18.16
CA LYS A 245 6.96 3.17 -19.15
C LYS A 245 6.63 1.75 -18.70
N VAL A 246 6.91 1.40 -17.44
CA VAL A 246 6.64 0.09 -16.86
C VAL A 246 5.14 -0.25 -16.96
N PHE A 247 4.28 0.64 -16.51
CA PHE A 247 2.83 0.40 -16.56
C PHE A 247 2.21 0.56 -17.95
N ALA A 248 2.89 1.19 -18.90
CA ALA A 248 2.47 1.18 -20.31
C ALA A 248 2.75 -0.15 -21.00
N SER A 249 3.75 -0.91 -20.54
CA SER A 249 4.15 -2.21 -21.13
C SER A 249 3.29 -3.40 -20.67
N VAL A 250 2.39 -3.22 -19.71
CA VAL A 250 1.58 -4.29 -19.06
C VAL A 250 0.12 -4.31 -19.59
N ARG A 251 -0.19 -3.56 -20.64
CA ARG A 251 -1.52 -3.57 -21.28
C ARG A 251 -1.67 -4.70 -22.27
#